data_c11249934bd833fb64cdef20e311ea37
#
_entry.id   c11249934bd833fb64cdef20e311ea37
#
_cell.length_a   1.000
_cell.length_b   1.000
_cell.length_c   1.000
_cell.angle_alpha   90.00
_cell.angle_beta   90.00
_cell.angle_gamma   90.00
#
_symmetry.space_group_name_H-M   'P 1'
#
loop_
_entity.id
_entity.type
_entity.pdbx_description
1 polymer ?
#
loop_
_entity_poly.entity_id
_entity_poly.type
_entity_poly.pdbx_seq_one_letter_code
_entity_poly.pdbx_strand_id
1 'polypeptide(L)'
;TPSPSLLPVQSQLKVYLNDELMGVLPVTKEQLGKKIRAQLPIDPLYITDFNRVRLEFVGHYRDVCENPASSTLWLDVGRESYLDLTYQSLKVNNDLSHFPVPFYDPRDNRPLKLPMIFPGSPAVTQQQAAAIVASWFGSKAGWRGQQFPVYFNELPDRNAIVFATNDKRPDFLRDHPPVNAPTIEMIDNPNDPYVKLLVIFGRDDKDLLLAAKGIAQGNILFRGSSVTVDGIKTLQPRQPYDAPNWVRTDRSVTFAELKTYEQQLQSSGLVPDAITVALNLPPDLYLLRANGIDMDLKYRYTMPPVKDSSRMDISLNDQFLQSFSLNSSQDVNKLILRLPVLQGLLDGKSEVTIPALRLGAVNQLRFDFQYMNPMPGGSIDNCITFQPVQNHVVIGDDSTIDFSKYYHFIALPDLRVFANAGFPYSRMADLSDTLVVVPKAPTQGQVATLLQALGGIGSQTGLAAINLQMTDDGNQIKNKDADLLLIGAIPSSLKDDTKINLLVEATKSWVKMPMRHYDLASIYPDDEARTPNTRTDITSSGPMAAVIGFQSPYNDQ
;
A
#
# COMPACT_ATOMS: atom_id res chain seq x y z
N THR A 1 -9.92 -26.75 10.75
CA THR A 1 -9.54 -28.05 11.37
C THR A 1 -9.75 -27.94 12.87
N PRO A 2 -10.74 -28.62 13.48
CA PRO A 2 -10.91 -28.67 14.93
C PRO A 2 -9.92 -29.66 15.58
N SER A 3 -9.50 -29.35 16.81
CA SER A 3 -8.66 -30.25 17.59
C SER A 3 -9.33 -31.64 17.76
N PRO A 4 -8.58 -32.74 17.69
CA PRO A 4 -9.13 -34.10 17.91
C PRO A 4 -9.61 -34.36 19.33
N SER A 5 -9.20 -33.52 20.29
CA SER A 5 -9.54 -33.67 21.71
C SER A 5 -10.83 -32.96 22.11
N LEU A 6 -11.50 -32.25 21.18
CA LEU A 6 -12.72 -31.51 21.50
C LEU A 6 -13.91 -32.44 21.76
N LEU A 7 -14.78 -32.01 22.68
CA LEU A 7 -16.09 -32.63 22.86
C LEU A 7 -17.03 -32.21 21.74
N PRO A 8 -17.52 -33.20 20.93
CA PRO A 8 -18.49 -32.92 19.88
C PRO A 8 -19.77 -32.30 20.45
N VAL A 9 -20.45 -31.48 19.66
CA VAL A 9 -21.71 -30.79 20.01
C VAL A 9 -21.55 -29.68 21.05
N GLN A 10 -20.70 -29.84 22.05
CA GLN A 10 -20.41 -28.82 23.04
C GLN A 10 -19.44 -27.74 22.47
N SER A 11 -18.54 -28.18 21.56
CA SER A 11 -17.61 -27.27 20.89
C SER A 11 -18.19 -26.73 19.59
N GLN A 12 -17.99 -25.44 19.34
CA GLN A 12 -18.59 -24.75 18.20
C GLN A 12 -17.78 -23.53 17.78
N LEU A 13 -17.94 -23.14 16.53
CA LEU A 13 -17.44 -21.87 15.99
C LEU A 13 -18.64 -20.95 15.73
N LYS A 14 -18.67 -19.81 16.37
CA LYS A 14 -19.63 -18.73 16.11
C LYS A 14 -19.04 -17.73 15.14
N VAL A 15 -19.83 -17.30 14.19
CA VAL A 15 -19.43 -16.33 13.16
C VAL A 15 -20.30 -15.08 13.31
N TYR A 16 -19.63 -13.95 13.47
CA TYR A 16 -20.29 -12.65 13.62
C TYR A 16 -19.87 -11.74 12.47
N LEU A 17 -20.81 -10.92 12.02
CA LEU A 17 -20.56 -9.79 11.15
C LEU A 17 -21.03 -8.51 11.87
N ASN A 18 -20.10 -7.54 12.06
CA ASN A 18 -20.40 -6.28 12.75
C ASN A 18 -21.08 -6.48 14.11
N ASP A 19 -20.57 -7.46 14.89
CA ASP A 19 -21.05 -7.92 16.19
C ASP A 19 -22.41 -8.64 16.20
N GLU A 20 -23.07 -8.79 15.05
CA GLU A 20 -24.28 -9.59 14.90
C GLU A 20 -23.94 -11.05 14.58
N LEU A 21 -24.58 -11.98 15.27
CA LEU A 21 -24.37 -13.42 15.09
C LEU A 21 -24.98 -13.90 13.76
N MET A 22 -24.14 -14.28 12.81
CA MET A 22 -24.59 -14.84 11.52
C MET A 22 -24.93 -16.33 11.61
N GLY A 23 -24.25 -17.06 12.49
CA GLY A 23 -24.53 -18.45 12.70
C GLY A 23 -23.50 -19.16 13.55
N VAL A 24 -23.80 -20.43 13.81
CA VAL A 24 -23.00 -21.30 14.66
C VAL A 24 -22.68 -22.59 13.89
N LEU A 25 -21.43 -22.96 13.85
CA LEU A 25 -20.93 -24.20 13.25
C LEU A 25 -20.53 -25.16 14.37
N PRO A 26 -21.36 -26.14 14.74
CA PRO A 26 -21.02 -27.13 15.75
C PRO A 26 -19.92 -28.07 15.25
N VAL A 27 -19.04 -28.48 16.14
CA VAL A 27 -18.02 -29.51 15.84
C VAL A 27 -18.66 -30.87 16.01
N THR A 28 -18.64 -31.71 14.95
CA THR A 28 -19.15 -33.08 15.01
C THR A 28 -17.99 -34.09 15.25
N LYS A 29 -18.34 -35.28 15.68
CA LYS A 29 -17.35 -36.37 15.95
C LYS A 29 -16.53 -36.72 14.71
N GLU A 30 -17.15 -36.69 13.53
CA GLU A 30 -16.54 -37.05 12.25
C GLU A 30 -15.54 -35.98 11.77
N GLN A 31 -15.65 -34.76 12.29
CA GLN A 31 -14.84 -33.58 11.90
C GLN A 31 -13.55 -33.46 12.73
N LEU A 32 -13.48 -34.13 13.87
CA LEU A 32 -12.34 -34.04 14.80
C LEU A 32 -11.02 -34.39 14.10
N GLY A 33 -10.04 -33.48 14.19
CA GLY A 33 -8.71 -33.63 13.60
C GLY A 33 -8.67 -33.61 12.06
N LYS A 34 -9.80 -33.31 11.39
CA LYS A 34 -9.85 -33.32 9.93
C LYS A 34 -10.08 -31.91 9.39
N LYS A 35 -9.51 -31.66 8.22
CA LYS A 35 -9.81 -30.45 7.45
C LYS A 35 -11.23 -30.55 6.89
N ILE A 36 -12.08 -29.61 7.26
CA ILE A 36 -13.47 -29.54 6.82
C ILE A 36 -13.73 -28.24 6.06
N ARG A 37 -14.76 -28.26 5.23
CA ARG A 37 -15.33 -27.05 4.62
C ARG A 37 -16.74 -26.88 5.14
N ALA A 38 -17.03 -25.68 5.60
CA ALA A 38 -18.36 -25.26 5.99
C ALA A 38 -18.70 -23.97 5.26
N GLN A 39 -19.96 -23.81 4.89
CA GLN A 39 -20.48 -22.58 4.31
C GLN A 39 -21.53 -22.02 5.26
N LEU A 40 -21.48 -20.73 5.46
CA LEU A 40 -22.44 -20.01 6.27
C LEU A 40 -22.98 -18.83 5.47
N PRO A 41 -24.30 -18.72 5.30
CA PRO A 41 -24.89 -17.54 4.68
C PRO A 41 -24.73 -16.34 5.61
N ILE A 42 -24.29 -15.23 5.05
CA ILE A 42 -24.23 -13.93 5.73
C ILE A 42 -25.39 -13.09 5.24
N ASP A 43 -26.13 -12.50 6.17
CA ASP A 43 -27.21 -11.58 5.82
C ASP A 43 -26.64 -10.26 5.27
N PRO A 44 -26.90 -9.91 4.00
CA PRO A 44 -26.36 -8.69 3.39
C PRO A 44 -26.87 -7.41 4.04
N LEU A 45 -27.95 -7.44 4.82
CA LEU A 45 -28.48 -6.27 5.53
C LEU A 45 -27.51 -5.72 6.59
N TYR A 46 -26.62 -6.57 7.09
CA TYR A 46 -25.60 -6.15 8.08
C TYR A 46 -24.28 -5.68 7.45
N ILE A 47 -24.18 -5.69 6.10
CA ILE A 47 -23.00 -5.20 5.40
C ILE A 47 -23.04 -3.67 5.36
N THR A 48 -22.00 -3.05 5.89
CA THR A 48 -21.79 -1.60 5.91
C THR A 48 -20.56 -1.19 5.12
N ASP A 49 -20.17 0.08 5.17
CA ASP A 49 -18.96 0.57 4.49
C ASP A 49 -17.67 -0.06 5.05
N PHE A 50 -17.64 -0.29 6.36
CA PHE A 50 -16.56 -1.00 7.03
C PHE A 50 -17.12 -2.22 7.77
N ASN A 51 -16.60 -3.40 7.45
CA ASN A 51 -17.14 -4.65 7.98
C ASN A 51 -16.09 -5.41 8.78
N ARG A 52 -16.51 -5.92 9.94
CA ARG A 52 -15.70 -6.76 10.80
C ARG A 52 -16.30 -8.15 10.89
N VAL A 53 -15.57 -9.15 10.38
CA VAL A 53 -15.89 -10.56 10.59
C VAL A 53 -15.14 -11.02 11.84
N ARG A 54 -15.89 -11.50 12.85
CA ARG A 54 -15.33 -12.06 14.08
C ARG A 54 -15.68 -13.54 14.15
N LEU A 55 -14.66 -14.34 14.38
CA LEU A 55 -14.79 -15.77 14.64
C LEU A 55 -14.55 -16.04 16.11
N GLU A 56 -15.51 -16.64 16.79
CA GLU A 56 -15.44 -16.97 18.21
C GLU A 56 -15.49 -18.50 18.37
N PHE A 57 -14.38 -19.07 18.78
CA PHE A 57 -14.31 -20.48 19.07
C PHE A 57 -14.68 -20.75 20.52
N VAL A 58 -15.71 -21.56 20.72
CA VAL A 58 -16.10 -22.14 22.02
C VAL A 58 -15.66 -23.59 22.01
N GLY A 59 -14.63 -23.91 22.78
CA GLY A 59 -14.05 -25.25 22.82
C GLY A 59 -14.20 -25.89 24.19
N HIS A 60 -14.59 -27.17 24.21
CA HIS A 60 -14.67 -28.02 25.39
C HIS A 60 -13.94 -29.33 25.15
N TYR A 61 -13.19 -29.80 26.12
CA TYR A 61 -12.49 -31.12 26.06
C TYR A 61 -12.85 -32.02 27.24
N ARG A 62 -13.57 -31.49 28.24
CA ARG A 62 -14.11 -32.22 29.40
C ARG A 62 -15.45 -31.64 29.78
N ASP A 63 -16.31 -32.47 30.38
CA ASP A 63 -17.62 -32.04 30.87
C ASP A 63 -17.51 -31.20 32.14
N VAL A 64 -16.49 -31.43 32.97
CA VAL A 64 -16.25 -30.71 34.23
C VAL A 64 -14.76 -30.51 34.46
N CYS A 65 -14.41 -29.49 35.25
CA CYS A 65 -13.02 -29.17 35.64
C CYS A 65 -12.10 -28.90 34.45
N GLU A 66 -12.59 -28.14 33.52
CA GLU A 66 -11.89 -27.78 32.29
C GLU A 66 -10.88 -26.66 32.52
N ASN A 67 -9.70 -26.77 31.92
CA ASN A 67 -8.73 -25.72 31.88
C ASN A 67 -8.91 -24.91 30.56
N PRO A 68 -9.39 -23.66 30.58
CA PRO A 68 -9.58 -22.86 29.38
C PRO A 68 -8.27 -22.51 28.63
N ALA A 69 -7.12 -22.65 29.29
CA ALA A 69 -5.80 -22.46 28.68
C ALA A 69 -5.16 -23.77 28.21
N SER A 70 -5.93 -24.85 28.12
CA SER A 70 -5.41 -26.14 27.62
C SER A 70 -4.94 -26.03 26.18
N SER A 71 -3.74 -26.55 25.91
CA SER A 71 -3.18 -26.63 24.56
C SER A 71 -3.98 -27.52 23.60
N THR A 72 -4.95 -28.28 24.12
CA THR A 72 -5.87 -29.10 23.32
C THR A 72 -7.07 -28.32 22.79
N LEU A 73 -7.32 -27.10 23.31
CA LEU A 73 -8.40 -26.22 22.90
C LEU A 73 -7.95 -25.33 21.73
N TRP A 74 -8.08 -25.85 20.53
CA TRP A 74 -7.79 -25.08 19.32
C TRP A 74 -8.72 -25.44 18.16
N LEU A 75 -8.89 -24.47 17.26
CA LEU A 75 -9.56 -24.61 15.98
C LEU A 75 -8.76 -23.81 14.95
N ASP A 76 -8.18 -24.49 13.98
CA ASP A 76 -7.44 -23.87 12.90
C ASP A 76 -8.38 -23.45 11.76
N VAL A 77 -8.40 -22.15 11.45
CA VAL A 77 -9.10 -21.59 10.31
C VAL A 77 -8.13 -21.49 9.15
N GLY A 78 -8.36 -22.29 8.11
CA GLY A 78 -7.47 -22.36 6.95
C GLY A 78 -7.40 -21.03 6.20
N ARG A 79 -6.20 -20.65 5.77
CA ARG A 79 -5.96 -19.43 4.97
C ARG A 79 -6.66 -19.41 3.60
N GLU A 80 -7.18 -20.54 3.15
CA GLU A 80 -8.03 -20.67 1.96
C GLU A 80 -9.49 -20.30 2.21
N SER A 81 -9.84 -19.91 3.45
CA SER A 81 -11.18 -19.38 3.75
C SER A 81 -11.40 -18.06 3.04
N TYR A 82 -12.59 -17.87 2.51
CA TYR A 82 -12.93 -16.68 1.74
C TYR A 82 -14.39 -16.24 1.97
N LEU A 83 -14.66 -14.99 1.63
CA LEU A 83 -16.02 -14.47 1.51
C LEU A 83 -16.39 -14.46 0.03
N ASP A 84 -17.55 -15.01 -0.29
CA ASP A 84 -18.14 -14.96 -1.62
C ASP A 84 -19.24 -13.90 -1.64
N LEU A 85 -19.01 -12.82 -2.39
CA LEU A 85 -19.91 -11.69 -2.47
C LEU A 85 -20.43 -11.55 -3.89
N THR A 86 -21.75 -11.71 -4.06
CA THR A 86 -22.42 -11.48 -5.32
C THR A 86 -23.01 -10.07 -5.34
N TYR A 87 -22.60 -9.27 -6.32
CA TYR A 87 -23.04 -7.90 -6.48
C TYR A 87 -24.02 -7.78 -7.66
N GLN A 88 -24.98 -6.90 -7.49
CA GLN A 88 -25.80 -6.42 -8.58
C GLN A 88 -25.45 -4.94 -8.84
N SER A 89 -25.20 -4.60 -10.10
CA SER A 89 -24.94 -3.23 -10.49
C SER A 89 -26.17 -2.36 -10.23
N LEU A 90 -25.96 -1.22 -9.58
CA LEU A 90 -27.00 -0.22 -9.37
C LEU A 90 -26.91 0.83 -10.48
N LYS A 91 -28.05 1.22 -11.03
CA LYS A 91 -28.14 2.38 -11.88
C LYS A 91 -28.08 3.63 -10.99
N VAL A 92 -26.92 4.30 -10.98
CA VAL A 92 -26.74 5.56 -10.26
C VAL A 92 -27.13 6.73 -11.16
N ASN A 93 -27.60 7.82 -10.56
CA ASN A 93 -27.83 9.07 -11.29
C ASN A 93 -26.49 9.75 -11.62
N ASN A 94 -26.50 10.61 -12.65
CA ASN A 94 -25.35 11.43 -12.98
C ASN A 94 -25.25 12.58 -11.96
N ASP A 95 -24.65 12.29 -10.79
CA ASP A 95 -24.51 13.23 -9.70
C ASP A 95 -23.11 13.11 -9.08
N LEU A 96 -22.34 14.18 -9.19
CA LEU A 96 -20.98 14.27 -8.67
C LEU A 96 -20.91 14.43 -7.15
N SER A 97 -22.05 14.58 -6.44
CA SER A 97 -22.05 14.73 -4.98
C SER A 97 -21.42 13.53 -4.25
N HIS A 98 -21.42 12.36 -4.89
CA HIS A 98 -20.79 11.14 -4.37
C HIS A 98 -19.40 10.87 -4.96
N PHE A 99 -18.85 11.80 -5.76
CA PHE A 99 -17.50 11.63 -6.31
C PHE A 99 -16.49 11.30 -5.20
N PRO A 100 -15.63 10.31 -5.36
CA PRO A 100 -15.24 9.63 -6.61
C PRO A 100 -16.07 8.40 -7.03
N VAL A 101 -17.12 8.04 -6.32
CA VAL A 101 -18.03 6.95 -6.74
C VAL A 101 -18.78 7.37 -8.02
N PRO A 102 -18.95 6.52 -9.05
CA PRO A 102 -18.62 5.08 -9.10
C PRO A 102 -17.24 4.76 -9.69
N PHE A 103 -16.38 5.74 -9.96
CA PHE A 103 -15.07 5.53 -10.58
C PHE A 103 -14.05 4.92 -9.59
N TYR A 104 -14.20 5.25 -8.32
CA TYR A 104 -13.51 4.64 -7.21
C TYR A 104 -14.47 4.49 -6.02
N ASP A 105 -14.67 3.26 -5.56
CA ASP A 105 -15.44 2.97 -4.34
C ASP A 105 -14.46 2.49 -3.25
N PRO A 106 -14.35 3.18 -2.10
CA PRO A 106 -13.48 2.77 -1.00
C PRO A 106 -13.89 1.43 -0.37
N ARG A 107 -15.14 0.98 -0.58
CA ARG A 107 -15.67 -0.30 -0.08
C ARG A 107 -15.28 -1.49 -0.97
N ASP A 108 -14.85 -1.25 -2.21
CA ASP A 108 -14.40 -2.32 -3.12
C ASP A 108 -12.97 -2.74 -2.79
N ASN A 109 -12.74 -4.04 -2.62
CA ASN A 109 -11.43 -4.62 -2.33
C ASN A 109 -10.67 -5.08 -3.58
N ARG A 110 -11.29 -5.00 -4.76
CA ARG A 110 -10.66 -5.39 -6.02
C ARG A 110 -9.66 -4.34 -6.47
N PRO A 111 -8.63 -4.73 -7.25
CA PRO A 111 -7.75 -3.76 -7.89
C PRO A 111 -8.55 -2.75 -8.72
N LEU A 112 -8.21 -1.48 -8.59
CA LEU A 112 -8.84 -0.42 -9.38
C LEU A 112 -8.49 -0.62 -10.85
N LYS A 113 -9.48 -0.79 -11.71
CA LYS A 113 -9.30 -0.81 -13.16
C LYS A 113 -10.14 0.31 -13.78
N LEU A 114 -9.45 1.42 -14.11
CA LEU A 114 -10.09 2.66 -14.55
C LEU A 114 -9.53 3.09 -15.91
N PRO A 115 -10.20 2.78 -17.01
CA PRO A 115 -9.80 3.20 -18.34
C PRO A 115 -9.76 4.72 -18.49
N MET A 116 -8.82 5.21 -19.31
CA MET A 116 -8.72 6.60 -19.72
C MET A 116 -8.83 6.71 -21.24
N ILE A 117 -9.73 7.57 -21.71
CA ILE A 117 -10.12 7.70 -23.10
C ILE A 117 -9.66 9.07 -23.64
N PHE A 118 -9.03 9.04 -24.79
CA PHE A 118 -8.63 10.23 -25.55
C PHE A 118 -9.24 10.19 -26.95
N PRO A 119 -9.46 11.33 -27.61
CA PRO A 119 -9.94 11.36 -29.00
C PRO A 119 -8.93 10.78 -30.01
N GLY A 120 -7.66 10.69 -29.62
CA GLY A 120 -6.54 10.18 -30.39
C GLY A 120 -5.27 10.26 -29.57
N SER A 121 -4.10 10.24 -30.21
CA SER A 121 -2.82 10.40 -29.51
C SER A 121 -2.75 11.73 -28.76
N PRO A 122 -2.62 11.74 -27.42
CA PRO A 122 -2.70 12.94 -26.61
C PRO A 122 -1.43 13.80 -26.70
N ALA A 123 -1.60 15.12 -26.73
CA ALA A 123 -0.52 16.08 -26.56
C ALA A 123 0.08 16.02 -25.14
N VAL A 124 1.27 16.60 -24.94
CA VAL A 124 1.99 16.57 -23.63
C VAL A 124 1.11 17.10 -22.49
N THR A 125 0.39 18.21 -22.70
CA THR A 125 -0.48 18.79 -21.66
C THR A 125 -1.66 17.88 -21.33
N GLN A 126 -2.23 17.17 -22.29
CA GLN A 126 -3.27 16.17 -22.06
C GLN A 126 -2.72 14.96 -21.30
N GLN A 127 -1.52 14.49 -21.66
CA GLN A 127 -0.83 13.44 -20.92
C GLN A 127 -0.56 13.84 -19.47
N GLN A 128 -0.13 15.08 -19.25
CA GLN A 128 0.12 15.62 -17.92
C GLN A 128 -1.16 15.67 -17.07
N ALA A 129 -2.27 16.15 -17.65
CA ALA A 129 -3.57 16.15 -16.98
C ALA A 129 -3.99 14.72 -16.59
N ALA A 130 -3.87 13.77 -17.51
CA ALA A 130 -4.20 12.38 -17.24
C ALA A 130 -3.26 11.74 -16.20
N ALA A 131 -1.97 12.06 -16.22
CA ALA A 131 -1.01 11.57 -15.24
C ALA A 131 -1.33 12.07 -13.81
N ILE A 132 -1.74 13.32 -13.66
CA ILE A 132 -2.19 13.88 -12.38
C ILE A 132 -3.44 13.14 -11.88
N VAL A 133 -4.43 12.92 -12.77
CA VAL A 133 -5.65 12.20 -12.42
C VAL A 133 -5.34 10.73 -12.07
N ALA A 134 -4.48 10.05 -12.85
CA ALA A 134 -4.06 8.68 -12.57
C ALA A 134 -3.36 8.57 -11.22
N SER A 135 -2.45 9.49 -10.91
CA SER A 135 -1.74 9.53 -9.62
C SER A 135 -2.70 9.79 -8.46
N TRP A 136 -3.73 10.64 -8.66
CA TRP A 136 -4.76 10.87 -7.66
C TRP A 136 -5.59 9.61 -7.38
N PHE A 137 -6.08 8.94 -8.41
CA PHE A 137 -6.79 7.67 -8.23
C PHE A 137 -5.87 6.58 -7.66
N GLY A 138 -4.61 6.55 -8.06
CA GLY A 138 -3.59 5.68 -7.48
C GLY A 138 -3.43 5.90 -5.99
N SER A 139 -3.38 7.16 -5.54
CA SER A 139 -3.29 7.51 -4.11
C SER A 139 -4.49 7.03 -3.29
N LYS A 140 -5.67 6.93 -3.93
CA LYS A 140 -6.89 6.38 -3.29
C LYS A 140 -6.90 4.85 -3.32
N ALA A 141 -6.43 4.23 -4.41
CA ALA A 141 -6.38 2.78 -4.55
C ALA A 141 -5.43 2.13 -3.53
N GLY A 142 -4.30 2.78 -3.23
CA GLY A 142 -3.35 2.33 -2.22
C GLY A 142 -2.95 0.86 -2.39
N TRP A 143 -3.13 0.05 -1.36
CA TRP A 143 -2.78 -1.38 -1.31
C TRP A 143 -3.55 -2.26 -2.32
N ARG A 144 -4.71 -1.82 -2.79
CA ARG A 144 -5.54 -2.56 -3.77
C ARG A 144 -4.86 -2.68 -5.13
N GLY A 145 -3.94 -1.76 -5.42
CA GLY A 145 -3.34 -1.64 -6.74
C GLY A 145 -4.29 -1.00 -7.76
N GLN A 146 -3.74 -0.58 -8.87
CA GLN A 146 -4.46 0.14 -9.92
C GLN A 146 -3.98 -0.28 -11.31
N GLN A 147 -4.87 -0.12 -12.28
CA GLN A 147 -4.62 -0.26 -13.71
C GLN A 147 -5.35 0.84 -14.46
N PHE A 148 -4.66 1.50 -15.37
CA PHE A 148 -5.22 2.55 -16.22
C PHE A 148 -5.08 2.18 -17.72
N PRO A 149 -5.95 1.31 -18.24
CA PRO A 149 -5.97 1.03 -19.67
C PRO A 149 -6.28 2.31 -20.45
N VAL A 150 -5.67 2.46 -21.62
CA VAL A 150 -5.86 3.64 -22.48
C VAL A 150 -6.54 3.25 -23.77
N TYR A 151 -7.52 4.05 -24.17
CA TYR A 151 -8.27 3.88 -25.40
C TYR A 151 -8.27 5.17 -26.22
N PHE A 152 -8.10 5.04 -27.54
CA PHE A 152 -8.19 6.15 -28.46
C PHE A 152 -9.51 6.03 -29.24
N ASN A 153 -10.42 6.97 -28.99
CA ASN A 153 -11.74 7.04 -29.62
C ASN A 153 -12.57 5.74 -29.52
N GLU A 154 -12.47 5.03 -28.41
CA GLU A 154 -13.16 3.77 -28.17
C GLU A 154 -13.80 3.76 -26.77
N LEU A 155 -15.01 3.21 -26.66
CA LEU A 155 -15.73 3.09 -25.39
C LEU A 155 -15.48 1.72 -24.75
N PRO A 156 -15.00 1.67 -23.49
CA PRO A 156 -14.91 0.44 -22.73
C PRO A 156 -16.26 0.02 -22.13
N ASP A 157 -16.31 -1.22 -21.67
CA ASP A 157 -17.46 -1.87 -21.00
C ASP A 157 -17.56 -1.53 -19.50
N ARG A 158 -16.88 -0.50 -19.03
CA ARG A 158 -16.80 -0.12 -17.61
C ARG A 158 -16.65 1.37 -17.43
N ASN A 159 -16.84 1.84 -16.19
CA ASN A 159 -16.62 3.22 -15.83
C ASN A 159 -15.23 3.70 -16.30
N ALA A 160 -15.17 4.87 -16.88
CA ALA A 160 -13.96 5.41 -17.49
C ALA A 160 -13.86 6.92 -17.33
N ILE A 161 -12.66 7.45 -17.54
CA ILE A 161 -12.40 8.89 -17.58
C ILE A 161 -12.13 9.28 -19.03
N VAL A 162 -12.76 10.37 -19.48
CA VAL A 162 -12.63 10.89 -20.84
C VAL A 162 -11.98 12.26 -20.79
N PHE A 163 -10.96 12.47 -21.62
CA PHE A 163 -10.33 13.77 -21.82
C PHE A 163 -10.75 14.31 -23.16
N ALA A 164 -11.42 15.46 -23.18
CA ALA A 164 -11.93 16.09 -24.40
C ALA A 164 -11.80 17.61 -24.34
N THR A 165 -11.58 18.22 -25.51
CA THR A 165 -11.65 19.69 -25.68
C THR A 165 -12.73 20.05 -26.68
N ASN A 166 -13.09 21.32 -26.79
CA ASN A 166 -14.09 21.76 -27.77
C ASN A 166 -13.73 21.34 -29.20
N ASP A 167 -12.44 21.33 -29.54
CA ASP A 167 -11.97 21.00 -30.88
C ASP A 167 -11.61 19.52 -31.07
N LYS A 168 -11.28 18.81 -29.98
CA LYS A 168 -10.84 17.42 -30.01
C LYS A 168 -11.71 16.57 -29.08
N ARG A 169 -12.64 15.82 -29.66
CA ARG A 169 -13.60 14.98 -28.93
C ARG A 169 -13.60 13.56 -29.48
N PRO A 170 -13.79 12.55 -28.65
CA PRO A 170 -14.16 11.23 -29.13
C PRO A 170 -15.49 11.28 -29.90
N ASP A 171 -15.70 10.35 -30.84
CA ASP A 171 -16.89 10.34 -31.69
C ASP A 171 -18.21 10.30 -30.92
N PHE A 172 -18.24 9.62 -29.78
CA PHE A 172 -19.42 9.54 -28.92
C PHE A 172 -19.75 10.86 -28.17
N LEU A 173 -18.86 11.86 -28.21
CA LEU A 173 -19.08 13.22 -27.67
C LEU A 173 -19.21 14.29 -28.78
N ARG A 174 -19.36 13.89 -30.05
CA ARG A 174 -19.39 14.82 -31.17
C ARG A 174 -20.49 15.86 -31.01
N ASP A 175 -21.70 15.42 -30.60
CA ASP A 175 -22.86 16.27 -30.45
C ASP A 175 -22.99 16.93 -29.07
N HIS A 176 -22.03 16.71 -28.18
CA HIS A 176 -22.03 17.32 -26.86
C HIS A 176 -21.81 18.84 -26.97
N PRO A 177 -22.56 19.68 -26.22
CA PRO A 177 -22.37 21.13 -26.25
C PRO A 177 -20.93 21.54 -25.91
N PRO A 178 -20.41 22.60 -26.52
CA PRO A 178 -19.10 23.13 -26.16
C PRO A 178 -19.15 23.71 -24.74
N VAL A 179 -18.02 23.61 -24.02
CA VAL A 179 -17.86 24.21 -22.69
C VAL A 179 -17.17 25.57 -22.77
N ASN A 180 -17.50 26.44 -21.83
CA ASN A 180 -16.93 27.80 -21.74
C ASN A 180 -15.83 27.92 -20.67
N ALA A 181 -15.57 26.88 -19.92
CA ALA A 181 -14.59 26.82 -18.83
C ALA A 181 -14.16 25.38 -18.58
N PRO A 182 -13.07 25.14 -17.81
CA PRO A 182 -12.72 23.79 -17.36
C PRO A 182 -13.90 23.13 -16.65
N THR A 183 -14.34 21.98 -17.12
CA THR A 183 -15.56 21.33 -16.67
C THR A 183 -15.31 19.85 -16.36
N ILE A 184 -15.90 19.36 -15.29
CA ILE A 184 -15.94 17.95 -14.94
C ILE A 184 -17.40 17.52 -14.95
N GLU A 185 -17.73 16.53 -15.75
CA GLU A 185 -19.10 16.11 -15.97
C GLU A 185 -19.21 14.58 -15.89
N MET A 186 -20.29 14.10 -15.27
CA MET A 186 -20.64 12.68 -15.25
C MET A 186 -21.77 12.45 -16.24
N ILE A 187 -21.56 11.55 -17.18
CA ILE A 187 -22.55 11.14 -18.18
C ILE A 187 -22.70 9.62 -18.22
N ASP A 188 -23.80 9.17 -18.81
CA ASP A 188 -24.02 7.75 -19.11
C ASP A 188 -23.13 7.30 -20.26
N ASN A 189 -22.66 6.05 -20.21
CA ASN A 189 -22.11 5.40 -21.40
C ASN A 189 -23.26 5.17 -22.40
N PRO A 190 -23.14 5.60 -23.66
CA PRO A 190 -24.20 5.43 -24.66
C PRO A 190 -24.66 3.98 -24.87
N ASN A 191 -23.76 3.03 -24.60
CA ASN A 191 -24.02 1.60 -24.83
C ASN A 191 -24.55 0.87 -23.59
N ASP A 192 -24.36 1.44 -22.39
CA ASP A 192 -24.74 0.80 -21.11
C ASP A 192 -25.08 1.86 -20.05
N PRO A 193 -26.33 2.01 -19.64
CA PRO A 193 -26.75 3.02 -18.66
C PRO A 193 -26.27 2.73 -17.23
N TYR A 194 -25.72 1.55 -16.96
CA TYR A 194 -25.08 1.21 -15.67
C TYR A 194 -23.62 1.65 -15.60
N VAL A 195 -23.04 1.99 -16.75
CA VAL A 195 -21.65 2.46 -16.87
C VAL A 195 -21.63 3.98 -16.97
N LYS A 196 -20.74 4.61 -16.20
CA LYS A 196 -20.57 6.06 -16.16
C LYS A 196 -19.25 6.49 -16.77
N LEU A 197 -19.28 7.63 -17.42
CA LEU A 197 -18.09 8.32 -17.94
C LEU A 197 -17.91 9.63 -17.17
N LEU A 198 -16.70 9.83 -16.63
CA LEU A 198 -16.28 11.12 -16.08
C LEU A 198 -15.57 11.89 -17.19
N VAL A 199 -16.21 12.89 -17.74
CA VAL A 199 -15.63 13.72 -18.78
C VAL A 199 -14.90 14.90 -18.14
N ILE A 200 -13.60 14.96 -18.36
CA ILE A 200 -12.79 16.12 -18.07
C ILE A 200 -12.73 16.93 -19.36
N PHE A 201 -13.43 18.06 -19.37
CA PHE A 201 -13.71 18.79 -20.58
C PHE A 201 -13.20 20.24 -20.48
N GLY A 202 -12.62 20.73 -21.55
CA GLY A 202 -12.08 22.09 -21.62
C GLY A 202 -12.26 22.76 -22.98
N ARG A 203 -12.05 24.07 -23.00
CA ARG A 203 -11.94 24.83 -24.26
C ARG A 203 -10.68 24.38 -25.01
N ASP A 204 -9.61 24.11 -24.25
CA ASP A 204 -8.31 23.70 -24.75
C ASP A 204 -7.60 22.76 -23.74
N ASP A 205 -6.36 22.35 -24.06
CA ASP A 205 -5.58 21.43 -23.22
C ASP A 205 -5.18 22.03 -21.85
N LYS A 206 -5.13 23.39 -21.73
CA LYS A 206 -4.84 24.06 -20.46
C LYS A 206 -5.99 23.93 -19.48
N ASP A 207 -7.22 23.99 -20.00
CA ASP A 207 -8.41 23.76 -19.19
C ASP A 207 -8.44 22.33 -18.64
N LEU A 208 -8.02 21.32 -19.42
CA LEU A 208 -7.91 19.94 -18.95
C LEU A 208 -6.92 19.83 -17.78
N LEU A 209 -5.77 20.49 -17.90
CA LEU A 209 -4.77 20.49 -16.83
C LEU A 209 -5.31 21.19 -15.56
N LEU A 210 -6.05 22.29 -15.73
CA LEU A 210 -6.67 23.01 -14.61
C LEU A 210 -7.72 22.14 -13.91
N ALA A 211 -8.58 21.46 -14.66
CA ALA A 211 -9.58 20.55 -14.11
C ALA A 211 -8.92 19.36 -13.38
N ALA A 212 -7.88 18.77 -13.96
CA ALA A 212 -7.12 17.68 -13.33
C ALA A 212 -6.48 18.12 -11.98
N LYS A 213 -5.87 19.29 -11.94
CA LYS A 213 -5.33 19.87 -10.71
C LYS A 213 -6.42 20.18 -9.69
N GLY A 214 -7.58 20.63 -10.12
CA GLY A 214 -8.74 20.84 -9.26
C GLY A 214 -9.20 19.55 -8.58
N ILE A 215 -9.29 18.45 -9.31
CA ILE A 215 -9.56 17.10 -8.74
C ILE A 215 -8.49 16.75 -7.70
N ALA A 216 -7.22 16.89 -8.06
CA ALA A 216 -6.10 16.52 -7.20
C ALA A 216 -6.03 17.32 -5.89
N GLN A 217 -6.41 18.59 -5.91
CA GLN A 217 -6.46 19.45 -4.72
C GLN A 217 -7.65 19.14 -3.80
N GLY A 218 -8.71 18.50 -4.32
CA GLY A 218 -9.91 18.17 -3.54
C GLY A 218 -10.69 19.39 -3.04
N ASN A 219 -10.53 20.57 -3.68
CA ASN A 219 -11.17 21.82 -3.28
C ASN A 219 -12.42 22.16 -4.10
N ILE A 220 -12.84 21.27 -4.98
CA ILE A 220 -14.04 21.39 -5.79
C ILE A 220 -15.25 20.92 -4.99
N LEU A 221 -16.29 21.75 -4.95
CA LEU A 221 -17.57 21.32 -4.43
C LEU A 221 -18.33 20.56 -5.52
N PHE A 222 -18.20 19.25 -5.51
CA PHE A 222 -18.87 18.37 -6.44
C PHE A 222 -20.37 18.27 -6.12
N ARG A 223 -21.24 18.59 -7.08
CA ARG A 223 -22.71 18.39 -7.01
C ARG A 223 -23.33 18.46 -8.41
N GLY A 224 -24.48 17.79 -8.56
CA GLY A 224 -25.14 17.69 -9.84
C GLY A 224 -24.33 16.89 -10.86
N SER A 225 -24.73 16.92 -12.12
CA SER A 225 -24.06 16.15 -13.17
C SER A 225 -22.79 16.81 -13.69
N SER A 226 -22.61 18.12 -13.49
CA SER A 226 -21.50 18.89 -14.03
C SER A 226 -21.05 19.98 -13.07
N VAL A 227 -19.76 20.22 -13.01
CA VAL A 227 -19.13 21.28 -12.21
C VAL A 227 -18.05 21.98 -13.01
N THR A 228 -18.02 23.31 -12.90
CA THR A 228 -16.98 24.17 -13.48
C THR A 228 -15.86 24.40 -12.47
N VAL A 229 -14.63 24.35 -12.92
CA VAL A 229 -13.45 24.63 -12.09
C VAL A 229 -13.02 26.08 -12.29
N ASP A 230 -13.37 26.95 -11.35
CA ASP A 230 -13.09 28.38 -11.45
C ASP A 230 -11.63 28.74 -11.20
N GLY A 231 -10.88 27.86 -10.53
CA GLY A 231 -9.47 28.05 -10.26
C GLY A 231 -8.90 27.00 -9.31
N ILE A 232 -7.59 27.02 -9.16
CA ILE A 232 -6.84 26.19 -8.24
C ILE A 232 -6.16 27.05 -7.18
N LYS A 233 -6.07 26.54 -5.96
CA LYS A 233 -5.32 27.22 -4.90
C LYS A 233 -3.83 27.09 -5.14
N THR A 234 -3.08 28.14 -4.85
CA THR A 234 -1.62 28.04 -4.76
C THR A 234 -1.27 27.25 -3.50
N LEU A 235 -0.62 26.12 -3.70
CA LEU A 235 -0.16 25.27 -2.58
C LEU A 235 1.21 25.75 -2.09
N GLN A 236 1.46 25.60 -0.81
CA GLN A 236 2.81 25.79 -0.26
C GLN A 236 3.73 24.71 -0.83
N PRO A 237 5.01 25.05 -1.11
CA PRO A 237 6.00 24.05 -1.52
C PRO A 237 6.09 22.92 -0.48
N ARG A 238 6.17 21.70 -0.98
CA ARG A 238 6.34 20.55 -0.12
C ARG A 238 7.78 20.40 0.35
N GLN A 239 7.95 19.64 1.42
CA GLN A 239 9.27 19.27 1.92
C GLN A 239 9.62 17.86 1.43
N PRO A 240 10.90 17.56 1.20
CA PRO A 240 11.32 16.19 0.95
C PRO A 240 10.85 15.23 2.05
N TYR A 241 10.49 14.01 1.69
CA TYR A 241 10.08 12.93 2.60
C TYR A 241 8.78 13.20 3.39
N ASP A 242 7.94 14.10 2.91
CA ASP A 242 6.66 14.44 3.56
C ASP A 242 5.45 13.71 2.96
N ALA A 243 5.69 12.63 2.23
CA ALA A 243 4.62 11.81 1.64
C ALA A 243 3.62 11.36 2.73
N PRO A 244 2.30 11.54 2.52
CA PRO A 244 1.28 11.17 3.51
C PRO A 244 1.33 9.73 3.97
N ASN A 245 1.75 8.81 3.10
CA ASN A 245 1.86 7.39 3.43
C ASN A 245 3.16 7.04 4.17
N TRP A 246 4.09 7.96 4.31
CA TRP A 246 5.35 7.73 5.00
C TRP A 246 5.33 8.26 6.42
N VAL A 247 6.01 7.56 7.32
CA VAL A 247 6.33 8.08 8.64
C VAL A 247 7.28 9.26 8.48
N ARG A 248 7.00 10.37 9.16
CA ARG A 248 7.86 11.55 9.14
C ARG A 248 9.23 11.22 9.74
N THR A 249 10.29 11.63 9.04
CA THR A 249 11.69 11.41 9.46
C THR A 249 12.38 12.69 9.89
N ASP A 250 11.67 13.81 9.92
CA ASP A 250 12.16 15.11 10.36
C ASP A 250 11.80 15.46 11.81
N ARG A 251 10.94 14.66 12.45
CA ARG A 251 10.45 14.85 13.82
C ARG A 251 9.96 13.53 14.42
N SER A 252 9.76 13.57 15.72
CA SER A 252 9.02 12.52 16.42
C SER A 252 7.56 12.46 15.96
N VAL A 253 7.02 11.25 15.83
CA VAL A 253 5.66 10.97 15.34
C VAL A 253 4.88 10.24 16.42
N THR A 254 3.63 10.64 16.64
CA THR A 254 2.72 9.99 17.60
C THR A 254 2.04 8.78 16.97
N PHE A 255 1.64 7.81 17.80
CA PHE A 255 0.88 6.66 17.32
C PHE A 255 -0.53 7.05 16.83
N ALA A 256 -1.07 8.18 17.33
CA ALA A 256 -2.28 8.78 16.79
C ALA A 256 -2.16 9.09 15.28
N GLU A 257 -0.98 9.53 14.83
CA GLU A 257 -0.71 9.81 13.41
C GLU A 257 -0.49 8.54 12.58
N LEU A 258 -0.14 7.42 13.21
CA LEU A 258 0.15 6.16 12.54
C LEU A 258 -1.05 5.22 12.44
N LYS A 259 -2.07 5.41 13.26
CA LYS A 259 -3.26 4.57 13.24
C LYS A 259 -4.09 4.81 11.98
N THR A 260 -4.66 3.75 11.43
CA THR A 260 -5.51 3.78 10.23
C THR A 260 -7.00 3.76 10.57
N TYR A 261 -7.38 3.31 11.78
CA TYR A 261 -8.74 3.33 12.30
C TYR A 261 -8.75 3.52 13.81
N GLU A 262 -9.87 3.99 14.36
CA GLU A 262 -9.95 4.49 15.74
C GLU A 262 -9.61 3.45 16.81
N GLN A 263 -10.02 2.19 16.63
CA GLN A 263 -9.83 1.12 17.62
C GLN A 263 -8.52 0.33 17.43
N GLN A 264 -7.65 0.72 16.49
CA GLN A 264 -6.45 -0.04 16.14
C GLN A 264 -5.51 -0.30 17.33
N LEU A 265 -5.40 0.66 18.24
CA LEU A 265 -4.45 0.62 19.34
C LEU A 265 -5.03 -0.01 20.62
N GLN A 266 -6.14 -0.71 20.52
CA GLN A 266 -6.77 -1.40 21.65
C GLN A 266 -7.24 -2.80 21.24
N SER A 267 -7.22 -3.71 22.21
CA SER A 267 -7.70 -5.07 22.04
C SER A 267 -8.30 -5.59 23.34
N SER A 268 -9.22 -6.54 23.24
CA SER A 268 -9.83 -7.17 24.41
C SER A 268 -10.14 -8.63 24.14
N GLY A 269 -10.11 -9.44 25.20
CA GLY A 269 -10.39 -10.86 25.12
C GLY A 269 -9.75 -11.64 26.28
N LEU A 270 -9.99 -12.95 26.34
CA LEU A 270 -9.24 -13.83 27.25
C LEU A 270 -7.75 -13.84 26.86
N VAL A 271 -7.50 -13.90 25.57
CA VAL A 271 -6.23 -13.67 24.92
C VAL A 271 -6.46 -12.52 23.94
N PRO A 272 -6.10 -11.29 24.31
CA PRO A 272 -6.27 -10.15 23.43
C PRO A 272 -5.47 -10.36 22.13
N ASP A 273 -6.06 -9.98 20.99
CA ASP A 273 -5.36 -9.96 19.72
C ASP A 273 -4.17 -8.99 19.78
N ALA A 274 -3.12 -9.32 19.07
CA ALA A 274 -1.95 -8.44 18.98
C ALA A 274 -2.31 -7.09 18.33
N ILE A 275 -1.82 -6.02 18.93
CA ILE A 275 -1.95 -4.67 18.37
C ILE A 275 -0.81 -4.47 17.35
N THR A 276 -1.15 -4.01 16.17
CA THR A 276 -0.19 -3.79 15.09
C THR A 276 -0.21 -2.36 14.56
N VAL A 277 0.97 -1.81 14.29
CA VAL A 277 1.15 -0.50 13.69
C VAL A 277 2.06 -0.62 12.48
N ALA A 278 1.59 -0.11 11.33
CA ALA A 278 2.38 -0.08 10.11
C ALA A 278 3.36 1.09 10.12
N LEU A 279 4.60 0.84 9.74
CA LEU A 279 5.64 1.86 9.60
C LEU A 279 6.13 1.85 8.14
N ASN A 280 5.65 2.78 7.35
CA ASN A 280 6.11 3.01 5.99
C ASN A 280 7.23 4.04 6.04
N LEU A 281 8.45 3.62 5.72
CA LEU A 281 9.62 4.47 5.80
C LEU A 281 10.16 4.80 4.42
N PRO A 282 10.79 5.97 4.22
CA PRO A 282 11.57 6.23 3.03
C PRO A 282 12.63 5.14 2.82
N PRO A 283 12.83 4.66 1.59
CA PRO A 283 13.70 3.50 1.33
C PRO A 283 15.20 3.80 1.47
N ASP A 284 15.56 5.07 1.50
CA ASP A 284 16.93 5.57 1.64
C ASP A 284 17.29 5.93 3.09
N LEU A 285 16.41 5.61 4.05
CA LEU A 285 16.70 5.86 5.47
C LEU A 285 17.87 4.99 5.93
N TYR A 286 18.96 5.64 6.32
CA TYR A 286 20.21 4.98 6.64
C TYR A 286 20.37 4.74 8.15
N LEU A 287 20.29 3.48 8.56
CA LEU A 287 20.25 3.06 9.96
C LEU A 287 21.58 2.51 10.51
N LEU A 288 22.62 2.39 9.68
CA LEU A 288 23.87 1.65 10.02
C LEU A 288 24.71 2.23 11.16
N ARG A 289 24.52 3.49 11.53
CA ARG A 289 25.31 4.14 12.58
C ARG A 289 24.50 4.52 13.82
N ALA A 290 23.25 4.14 13.86
CA ALA A 290 22.37 4.52 14.96
C ALA A 290 22.32 3.45 16.04
N ASN A 291 22.25 3.88 17.30
CA ASN A 291 22.13 3.00 18.45
C ASN A 291 20.71 2.42 18.64
N GLY A 292 19.84 2.60 17.69
CA GLY A 292 18.42 2.20 17.70
C GLY A 292 17.48 3.36 17.40
N ILE A 293 16.21 3.04 17.24
CA ILE A 293 15.12 4.00 17.04
C ILE A 293 14.54 4.33 18.41
N ASP A 294 14.46 5.61 18.75
CA ASP A 294 13.88 6.04 20.02
C ASP A 294 12.35 5.90 19.96
N MET A 295 11.77 5.13 20.87
CA MET A 295 10.33 4.97 21.03
C MET A 295 9.96 5.20 22.50
N ASP A 296 9.05 6.15 22.73
CA ASP A 296 8.42 6.37 24.03
C ASP A 296 7.04 5.69 24.01
N LEU A 297 6.96 4.51 24.63
CA LEU A 297 5.76 3.68 24.62
C LEU A 297 4.96 3.87 25.89
N LYS A 298 3.71 4.26 25.76
CA LYS A 298 2.73 4.31 26.81
C LYS A 298 1.68 3.23 26.58
N TYR A 299 1.39 2.44 27.60
CA TYR A 299 0.44 1.36 27.48
C TYR A 299 -0.34 1.15 28.77
N ARG A 300 -1.53 0.59 28.64
CA ARG A 300 -2.41 0.21 29.76
C ARG A 300 -2.90 -1.21 29.53
N TYR A 301 -3.11 -1.92 30.60
CA TYR A 301 -3.56 -3.30 30.55
C TYR A 301 -4.35 -3.70 31.78
N THR A 302 -5.23 -4.69 31.65
CA THR A 302 -5.88 -5.33 32.78
C THR A 302 -4.83 -6.03 33.64
N MET A 303 -4.86 -5.80 34.95
CA MET A 303 -3.91 -6.40 35.88
C MET A 303 -3.97 -7.95 35.77
N PRO A 304 -2.81 -8.61 35.54
CA PRO A 304 -2.80 -10.06 35.46
C PRO A 304 -3.14 -10.69 36.82
N PRO A 305 -3.89 -11.82 36.81
CA PRO A 305 -4.30 -12.51 38.04
C PRO A 305 -3.12 -13.19 38.76
N VAL A 306 -2.05 -13.50 38.03
CA VAL A 306 -0.83 -14.11 38.58
C VAL A 306 0.32 -13.15 38.39
N LYS A 307 0.99 -12.80 39.50
CA LYS A 307 2.11 -11.86 39.50
C LYS A 307 3.28 -12.43 38.68
N ASP A 308 3.94 -11.55 37.92
CA ASP A 308 5.17 -11.83 37.15
C ASP A 308 5.08 -12.96 36.11
N SER A 309 3.87 -13.39 35.75
CA SER A 309 3.67 -14.49 34.79
C SER A 309 3.23 -14.01 33.38
N SER A 310 2.64 -12.82 33.32
CA SER A 310 2.13 -12.26 32.06
C SER A 310 3.13 -11.25 31.51
N ARG A 311 3.15 -11.12 30.18
CA ARG A 311 4.14 -10.29 29.49
C ARG A 311 3.56 -9.61 28.24
N MET A 312 4.21 -8.54 27.82
CA MET A 312 4.03 -7.92 26.52
C MET A 312 5.27 -8.18 25.69
N ASP A 313 5.12 -8.83 24.55
CA ASP A 313 6.19 -9.07 23.59
C ASP A 313 6.09 -8.05 22.45
N ILE A 314 7.20 -7.45 22.08
CA ILE A 314 7.31 -6.52 20.95
C ILE A 314 8.11 -7.21 19.85
N SER A 315 7.56 -7.19 18.64
CA SER A 315 8.22 -7.68 17.43
C SER A 315 8.10 -6.68 16.28
N LEU A 316 9.06 -6.73 15.37
CA LEU A 316 9.08 -5.95 14.13
C LEU A 316 9.27 -6.90 12.95
N ASN A 317 8.34 -6.87 11.98
CA ASN A 317 8.35 -7.80 10.83
C ASN A 317 8.50 -9.27 11.25
N ASP A 318 7.72 -9.68 12.26
CA ASP A 318 7.74 -11.01 12.89
C ASP A 318 9.06 -11.39 13.59
N GLN A 319 10.00 -10.46 13.70
CA GLN A 319 11.22 -10.67 14.48
C GLN A 319 11.01 -10.14 15.90
N PHE A 320 11.18 -11.02 16.88
CA PHE A 320 11.11 -10.66 18.29
C PHE A 320 12.18 -9.61 18.63
N LEU A 321 11.78 -8.55 19.32
CA LEU A 321 12.66 -7.50 19.78
C LEU A 321 12.89 -7.59 21.29
N GLN A 322 11.80 -7.52 22.06
CA GLN A 322 11.89 -7.47 23.52
C GLN A 322 10.60 -7.92 24.18
N SER A 323 10.72 -8.40 25.43
CA SER A 323 9.61 -8.80 26.28
C SER A 323 9.61 -8.00 27.58
N PHE A 324 8.43 -7.60 28.04
CA PHE A 324 8.21 -6.83 29.27
C PHE A 324 7.20 -7.54 30.16
N SER A 325 7.57 -7.72 31.43
CA SER A 325 6.62 -8.27 32.40
C SER A 325 5.49 -7.30 32.69
N LEU A 326 4.27 -7.79 32.70
CA LEU A 326 3.08 -7.06 33.10
C LEU A 326 2.95 -7.14 34.63
N ASN A 327 3.32 -6.07 35.31
CA ASN A 327 3.32 -5.99 36.77
C ASN A 327 1.95 -5.58 37.32
N SER A 328 1.73 -5.85 38.60
CA SER A 328 0.49 -5.56 39.31
C SER A 328 0.33 -4.10 39.76
N SER A 329 1.18 -3.16 39.33
CA SER A 329 1.05 -1.75 39.65
C SER A 329 0.23 -1.01 38.61
N GLN A 330 -0.72 -0.20 39.06
CA GLN A 330 -1.65 0.57 38.22
C GLN A 330 -1.03 1.80 37.53
N ASP A 331 0.28 2.00 37.61
CA ASP A 331 0.91 3.15 36.99
C ASP A 331 0.87 3.03 35.48
N VAL A 332 0.56 4.14 34.82
CA VAL A 332 0.72 4.30 33.38
C VAL A 332 2.19 3.99 33.06
N ASN A 333 2.44 2.82 32.56
CA ASN A 333 3.80 2.39 32.30
C ASN A 333 4.35 3.17 31.10
N LYS A 334 5.26 4.06 31.38
CA LYS A 334 6.04 4.77 30.39
C LYS A 334 7.34 4.00 30.17
N LEU A 335 7.51 3.47 28.98
CA LEU A 335 8.69 2.75 28.61
C LEU A 335 9.45 3.54 27.54
N ILE A 336 10.65 3.96 27.85
CA ILE A 336 11.56 4.49 26.84
C ILE A 336 12.30 3.30 26.25
N LEU A 337 11.91 2.93 25.05
CA LEU A 337 12.53 1.86 24.29
C LEU A 337 13.44 2.45 23.23
N ARG A 338 14.66 1.93 23.19
CA ARG A 338 15.44 1.94 21.96
C ARG A 338 15.16 0.63 21.25
N LEU A 339 14.43 0.70 20.13
CA LEU A 339 14.34 -0.46 19.27
C LEU A 339 15.76 -0.76 18.79
N PRO A 340 16.35 -1.91 19.15
CA PRO A 340 17.67 -2.24 18.64
C PRO A 340 17.52 -2.34 17.12
N VAL A 341 18.16 -1.43 16.41
CA VAL A 341 18.56 -1.73 15.04
C VAL A 341 19.45 -2.94 15.21
N LEU A 342 19.01 -4.08 14.69
CA LEU A 342 19.78 -5.30 14.75
C LEU A 342 21.21 -4.96 14.33
N GLN A 343 22.09 -4.78 15.29
CA GLN A 343 23.52 -4.96 15.08
C GLN A 343 23.64 -6.44 14.74
N GLY A 344 23.36 -6.74 13.47
CA GLY A 344 23.67 -8.04 12.94
C GLY A 344 25.10 -8.28 13.26
N LEU A 345 25.37 -9.41 13.87
CA LEU A 345 26.66 -10.01 14.07
C LEU A 345 27.72 -9.40 13.17
N LEU A 346 28.29 -8.28 13.61
CA LEU A 346 29.56 -7.80 13.14
C LEU A 346 30.61 -8.60 13.90
N ASP A 347 30.68 -9.87 13.60
CA ASP A 347 31.94 -10.57 13.74
C ASP A 347 32.86 -10.02 12.66
N GLY A 348 33.83 -9.22 13.10
CA GLY A 348 34.69 -8.49 12.21
C GLY A 348 35.55 -9.43 11.39
N LYS A 349 35.10 -9.77 10.22
CA LYS A 349 35.90 -10.24 9.05
C LYS A 349 35.07 -10.64 7.83
N SER A 350 33.80 -10.35 7.76
CA SER A 350 33.08 -10.54 6.50
C SER A 350 32.29 -9.28 6.19
N GLU A 351 32.62 -8.64 5.09
CA GLU A 351 31.78 -7.66 4.38
C GLU A 351 30.52 -8.34 3.83
N VAL A 352 29.82 -9.05 4.65
CA VAL A 352 28.44 -9.36 4.40
C VAL A 352 27.68 -8.14 4.89
N THR A 353 27.37 -7.25 3.97
CA THR A 353 26.34 -6.26 4.15
C THR A 353 25.04 -7.02 4.43
N ILE A 354 24.85 -7.38 5.70
CA ILE A 354 23.52 -7.78 6.18
C ILE A 354 22.71 -6.51 5.99
N PRO A 355 21.67 -6.51 5.13
CA PRO A 355 20.82 -5.36 5.05
C PRO A 355 20.25 -5.17 6.44
N ALA A 356 20.78 -4.18 7.14
CA ALA A 356 20.22 -3.64 8.36
C ALA A 356 18.73 -3.50 8.08
N LEU A 357 17.91 -4.16 8.86
CA LEU A 357 16.47 -4.22 8.68
C LEU A 357 16.13 -3.92 7.22
N ARG A 358 15.84 -4.92 6.42
CA ARG A 358 15.10 -4.65 5.19
C ARG A 358 13.75 -4.13 5.64
N LEU A 359 13.77 -2.85 5.99
CA LEU A 359 12.58 -2.06 6.10
C LEU A 359 12.03 -2.10 4.68
N GLY A 360 11.11 -3.00 4.44
CA GLY A 360 10.38 -3.05 3.19
C GLY A 360 9.62 -1.74 3.02
N ALA A 361 8.91 -1.60 1.95
CA ALA A 361 7.97 -0.49 1.79
C ALA A 361 6.98 -0.41 2.96
N VAL A 362 6.68 -1.53 3.60
CA VAL A 362 5.80 -1.62 4.77
C VAL A 362 6.47 -2.44 5.85
N ASN A 363 6.59 -1.86 7.04
CA ASN A 363 7.05 -2.55 8.24
C ASN A 363 5.90 -2.66 9.23
N GLN A 364 5.86 -3.74 9.98
CA GLN A 364 4.84 -3.97 10.98
C GLN A 364 5.46 -4.06 12.37
N LEU A 365 5.13 -3.09 13.20
CA LEU A 365 5.41 -3.13 14.63
C LEU A 365 4.24 -3.83 15.33
N ARG A 366 4.51 -4.86 16.12
CA ARG A 366 3.52 -5.71 16.75
C ARG A 366 3.73 -5.76 18.26
N PHE A 367 2.64 -5.57 19.01
CA PHE A 367 2.57 -5.68 20.46
C PHE A 367 1.65 -6.85 20.82
N ASP A 368 2.18 -7.88 21.44
CA ASP A 368 1.48 -9.10 21.79
C ASP A 368 1.41 -9.25 23.31
N PHE A 369 0.21 -9.20 23.85
CA PHE A 369 -0.03 -9.28 25.28
C PHE A 369 -0.38 -10.70 25.66
N GLN A 370 0.52 -11.38 26.33
CA GLN A 370 0.37 -12.77 26.76
C GLN A 370 -0.01 -12.83 28.23
N TYR A 371 -1.25 -13.22 28.50
CA TYR A 371 -1.75 -13.40 29.84
C TYR A 371 -1.64 -14.84 30.28
N MET A 372 -1.04 -15.06 31.46
CA MET A 372 -1.08 -16.35 32.13
C MET A 372 -2.26 -16.37 33.10
N ASN A 373 -3.22 -17.20 32.81
CA ASN A 373 -4.33 -17.45 33.72
C ASN A 373 -3.93 -18.54 34.72
N PRO A 374 -4.36 -18.45 36.01
CA PRO A 374 -4.14 -19.53 36.95
C PRO A 374 -4.81 -20.80 36.42
N MET A 375 -4.08 -21.90 36.47
CA MET A 375 -4.64 -23.18 36.08
C MET A 375 -5.71 -23.60 37.09
N PRO A 376 -6.93 -23.95 36.66
CA PRO A 376 -7.85 -24.65 37.56
C PRO A 376 -7.20 -25.91 38.02
N GLY A 377 -7.01 -26.04 39.29
CA GLY A 377 -6.44 -27.25 39.89
C GLY A 377 -7.50 -28.02 40.67
N GLY A 378 -7.34 -29.31 40.80
CA GLY A 378 -8.17 -30.13 41.64
C GLY A 378 -8.65 -31.46 40.99
N SER A 379 -9.16 -32.34 41.79
CA SER A 379 -9.90 -33.54 41.36
C SER A 379 -11.34 -33.16 40.98
N ILE A 380 -12.07 -34.10 40.38
CA ILE A 380 -13.50 -33.93 40.06
C ILE A 380 -14.32 -33.48 41.29
N ASP A 381 -13.91 -33.89 42.47
CA ASP A 381 -14.57 -33.58 43.73
C ASP A 381 -14.18 -32.20 44.31
N ASN A 382 -13.11 -31.57 43.83
CA ASN A 382 -12.55 -30.32 44.29
C ASN A 382 -12.15 -29.39 43.13
N CYS A 383 -13.01 -29.24 42.16
CA CYS A 383 -12.79 -28.40 41.00
C CYS A 383 -12.88 -26.91 41.37
N ILE A 384 -11.79 -26.19 41.22
CA ILE A 384 -11.80 -24.75 41.29
C ILE A 384 -12.18 -24.24 39.91
N THR A 385 -13.43 -23.83 39.74
CA THR A 385 -13.91 -23.16 38.53
C THR A 385 -13.36 -21.74 38.53
N PHE A 386 -12.56 -21.43 37.55
CA PHE A 386 -12.09 -20.08 37.32
C PHE A 386 -12.96 -19.43 36.26
N GLN A 387 -13.55 -18.30 36.60
CA GLN A 387 -14.32 -17.53 35.64
C GLN A 387 -13.33 -16.63 34.86
N PRO A 388 -13.12 -16.86 33.57
CA PRO A 388 -12.17 -16.08 32.81
C PRO A 388 -12.63 -14.62 32.71
N VAL A 389 -11.77 -13.69 33.09
CA VAL A 389 -11.99 -12.26 32.96
C VAL A 389 -11.47 -11.80 31.61
N GLN A 390 -12.23 -11.00 30.90
CA GLN A 390 -11.73 -10.37 29.68
C GLN A 390 -10.63 -9.37 30.02
N ASN A 391 -9.50 -9.54 29.38
CA ASN A 391 -8.39 -8.62 29.48
C ASN A 391 -8.57 -7.48 28.46
N HIS A 392 -8.27 -6.28 28.86
CA HIS A 392 -8.26 -5.09 28.00
C HIS A 392 -6.84 -4.57 27.94
N VAL A 393 -6.36 -4.31 26.74
CA VAL A 393 -5.03 -3.78 26.48
C VAL A 393 -5.11 -2.59 25.53
N VAL A 394 -4.31 -1.57 25.79
CA VAL A 394 -4.30 -0.34 25.02
C VAL A 394 -2.87 0.16 24.89
N ILE A 395 -2.46 0.47 23.67
CA ILE A 395 -1.28 1.29 23.41
C ILE A 395 -1.74 2.75 23.33
N GLY A 396 -1.07 3.64 24.04
CA GLY A 396 -1.46 5.06 24.09
C GLY A 396 -1.26 5.74 22.73
N ASP A 397 -2.23 6.50 22.31
CA ASP A 397 -2.18 7.35 21.10
C ASP A 397 -1.02 8.36 21.16
N ASP A 398 -0.62 8.74 22.36
CA ASP A 398 0.46 9.68 22.67
C ASP A 398 1.83 8.98 22.82
N SER A 399 1.93 7.68 22.53
CA SER A 399 3.21 7.02 22.32
C SER A 399 3.88 7.63 21.09
N THR A 400 5.21 7.69 21.11
CA THR A 400 5.97 8.32 20.02
C THR A 400 7.09 7.42 19.50
N ILE A 401 7.42 7.60 18.22
CA ILE A 401 8.58 7.00 17.58
C ILE A 401 9.36 8.09 16.83
N ASP A 402 10.69 8.06 16.87
CA ASP A 402 11.54 9.11 16.35
C ASP A 402 12.62 8.58 15.40
N PHE A 403 12.51 8.96 14.14
CA PHE A 403 13.48 8.66 13.09
C PHE A 403 14.33 9.87 12.71
N SER A 404 14.18 11.03 13.36
CA SER A 404 14.82 12.29 12.95
C SER A 404 16.35 12.31 13.09
N LYS A 405 16.91 11.32 13.78
CA LYS A 405 18.37 11.19 13.97
C LYS A 405 19.06 10.39 12.86
N TYR A 406 18.31 9.94 11.83
CA TYR A 406 18.85 9.12 10.78
C TYR A 406 19.11 9.93 9.51
N TYR A 407 20.07 9.46 8.72
CA TYR A 407 20.44 10.08 7.46
C TYR A 407 19.69 9.39 6.31
N HIS A 408 19.52 10.12 5.22
CA HIS A 408 19.01 9.62 3.96
C HIS A 408 20.19 9.30 3.03
N PHE A 409 20.36 8.04 2.69
CA PHE A 409 21.42 7.60 1.77
C PHE A 409 21.04 6.27 1.11
N ILE A 410 21.11 6.23 -0.20
CA ILE A 410 20.97 5.00 -0.98
C ILE A 410 21.81 5.09 -2.26
N ALA A 411 22.35 3.96 -2.70
CA ALA A 411 23.03 3.89 -3.99
C ALA A 411 21.99 3.75 -5.11
N LEU A 412 21.96 4.67 -6.03
CA LEU A 412 21.11 4.66 -7.23
C LEU A 412 21.96 4.41 -8.47
N PRO A 413 21.40 3.84 -9.55
CA PRO A 413 20.00 3.41 -9.71
C PRO A 413 19.67 2.08 -9.02
N ASP A 414 18.48 1.98 -8.45
CA ASP A 414 17.94 0.73 -7.87
C ASP A 414 16.48 0.53 -8.31
N LEU A 415 16.26 -0.38 -9.26
CA LEU A 415 14.92 -0.68 -9.78
C LEU A 415 14.00 -1.34 -8.76
N ARG A 416 14.54 -1.99 -7.72
CA ARG A 416 13.75 -2.57 -6.65
C ARG A 416 13.13 -1.48 -5.80
N VAL A 417 13.92 -0.46 -5.49
CA VAL A 417 13.47 0.69 -4.70
C VAL A 417 12.44 1.52 -5.48
N PHE A 418 12.65 1.66 -6.79
CA PHE A 418 11.65 2.26 -7.66
C PHE A 418 10.34 1.47 -7.66
N ALA A 419 10.40 0.15 -7.87
CA ALA A 419 9.21 -0.70 -7.93
C ALA A 419 8.42 -0.72 -6.62
N ASN A 420 9.10 -0.70 -5.46
CA ASN A 420 8.48 -0.85 -4.15
C ASN A 420 8.07 0.47 -3.49
N ALA A 421 8.71 1.58 -3.84
CA ALA A 421 8.51 2.86 -3.17
C ALA A 421 8.38 4.06 -4.13
N GLY A 422 8.48 3.86 -5.45
CA GLY A 422 8.48 4.95 -6.43
C GLY A 422 9.70 5.87 -6.33
N PHE A 423 10.74 5.46 -5.60
CA PHE A 423 11.92 6.27 -5.34
C PHE A 423 12.90 6.24 -6.55
N PRO A 424 13.56 7.36 -6.94
CA PRO A 424 13.68 8.63 -6.21
C PRO A 424 12.51 9.60 -6.36
N TYR A 425 11.61 9.40 -7.32
CA TYR A 425 10.52 10.34 -7.63
C TYR A 425 9.60 10.63 -6.45
N SER A 426 9.37 9.65 -5.58
CA SER A 426 8.54 9.79 -4.38
C SER A 426 9.16 10.64 -3.26
N ARG A 427 10.45 11.01 -3.36
CA ARG A 427 11.11 11.90 -2.40
C ARG A 427 10.36 13.21 -2.25
N MET A 428 9.95 13.81 -3.36
CA MET A 428 9.01 14.93 -3.38
C MET A 428 7.64 14.37 -3.77
N ALA A 429 6.77 14.19 -2.78
CA ALA A 429 5.50 13.47 -2.97
C ALA A 429 4.58 14.04 -4.07
N ASP A 430 4.68 15.33 -4.36
CA ASP A 430 3.95 16.02 -5.43
C ASP A 430 4.66 16.01 -6.79
N LEU A 431 5.82 15.36 -6.88
CA LEU A 431 6.69 15.25 -8.05
C LEU A 431 7.21 16.62 -8.58
N SER A 432 7.38 17.60 -7.72
CA SER A 432 7.92 18.91 -8.10
C SER A 432 9.37 18.85 -8.62
N ASP A 433 10.17 17.87 -8.16
CA ASP A 433 11.56 17.64 -8.60
C ASP A 433 11.66 16.64 -9.76
N THR A 434 10.53 16.23 -10.35
CA THR A 434 10.51 15.20 -11.40
C THR A 434 10.22 15.82 -12.76
N LEU A 435 11.03 15.45 -13.76
CA LEU A 435 10.77 15.74 -15.17
C LEU A 435 10.46 14.44 -15.91
N VAL A 436 9.26 14.33 -16.45
CA VAL A 436 8.86 13.21 -17.30
C VAL A 436 9.01 13.58 -18.77
N VAL A 437 9.74 12.79 -19.50
CA VAL A 437 9.93 12.95 -20.95
C VAL A 437 9.11 11.90 -21.67
N VAL A 438 8.23 12.34 -22.56
CA VAL A 438 7.27 11.49 -23.27
C VAL A 438 7.42 11.66 -24.79
N PRO A 439 6.98 10.70 -25.59
CA PRO A 439 6.93 10.86 -27.04
C PRO A 439 5.95 11.96 -27.46
N LYS A 440 6.26 12.65 -28.55
CA LYS A 440 5.38 13.70 -29.13
C LYS A 440 4.04 13.12 -29.61
N ALA A 441 4.05 11.90 -30.13
CA ALA A 441 2.87 11.19 -30.58
C ALA A 441 2.88 9.77 -29.97
N PRO A 442 2.45 9.62 -28.70
CA PRO A 442 2.51 8.35 -28.00
C PRO A 442 1.48 7.35 -28.51
N THR A 443 1.81 6.07 -28.43
CA THR A 443 0.86 4.97 -28.60
C THR A 443 0.00 4.80 -27.33
N GLN A 444 -1.10 4.07 -27.44
CA GLN A 444 -1.94 3.69 -26.28
C GLN A 444 -1.11 3.02 -25.17
N GLY A 445 -0.21 2.09 -25.56
CA GLY A 445 0.64 1.38 -24.60
C GLY A 445 1.63 2.30 -23.89
N GLN A 446 2.18 3.30 -24.55
CA GLN A 446 3.09 4.28 -23.94
C GLN A 446 2.34 5.19 -22.96
N VAL A 447 1.15 5.67 -23.32
CA VAL A 447 0.31 6.44 -22.39
C VAL A 447 -0.11 5.57 -21.20
N ALA A 448 -0.54 4.34 -21.43
CA ALA A 448 -0.89 3.42 -20.34
C ALA A 448 0.30 3.16 -19.39
N THR A 449 1.52 3.02 -19.91
CA THR A 449 2.74 2.88 -19.10
C THR A 449 2.99 4.12 -18.26
N LEU A 450 2.84 5.32 -18.82
CA LEU A 450 2.93 6.57 -18.09
C LEU A 450 1.93 6.60 -16.93
N LEU A 451 0.65 6.37 -17.23
CA LEU A 451 -0.42 6.43 -16.23
C LEU A 451 -0.24 5.38 -15.14
N GLN A 452 0.22 4.17 -15.50
CA GLN A 452 0.52 3.12 -14.56
C GLN A 452 1.68 3.49 -13.63
N ALA A 453 2.76 4.06 -14.15
CA ALA A 453 3.91 4.52 -13.36
C ALA A 453 3.50 5.63 -12.39
N LEU A 454 2.79 6.65 -12.87
CA LEU A 454 2.36 7.79 -12.04
C LEU A 454 1.29 7.38 -11.03
N GLY A 455 0.36 6.50 -11.41
CA GLY A 455 -0.60 5.90 -10.49
C GLY A 455 0.08 5.07 -9.40
N GLY A 456 1.13 4.32 -9.76
CA GLY A 456 1.96 3.57 -8.81
C GLY A 456 2.66 4.49 -7.81
N ILE A 457 3.29 5.55 -8.26
CA ILE A 457 3.93 6.54 -7.38
C ILE A 457 2.87 7.21 -6.48
N GLY A 458 1.70 7.56 -7.01
CA GLY A 458 0.59 8.09 -6.23
C GLY A 458 0.15 7.13 -5.11
N SER A 459 0.06 5.82 -5.38
CA SER A 459 -0.29 4.83 -4.37
C SER A 459 0.79 4.68 -3.29
N GLN A 460 2.06 4.82 -3.64
CA GLN A 460 3.18 4.76 -2.71
C GLN A 460 3.25 5.99 -1.80
N THR A 461 3.06 7.17 -2.37
CA THR A 461 3.14 8.43 -1.63
C THR A 461 1.86 8.78 -0.87
N GLY A 462 0.70 8.31 -1.33
CA GLY A 462 -0.61 8.77 -0.85
C GLY A 462 -1.00 10.16 -1.36
N LEU A 463 -0.32 10.68 -2.39
CA LEU A 463 -0.54 12.02 -2.92
C LEU A 463 -0.59 12.01 -4.46
N ALA A 464 -1.33 12.96 -5.02
CA ALA A 464 -1.34 13.21 -6.46
C ALA A 464 -0.08 13.96 -6.92
N ALA A 465 0.41 13.61 -8.11
CA ALA A 465 1.57 14.25 -8.77
C ALA A 465 1.22 15.64 -9.33
N ILE A 466 0.73 16.55 -8.49
CA ILE A 466 0.12 17.81 -8.91
C ILE A 466 1.11 18.80 -9.52
N ASN A 467 2.39 18.73 -9.13
CA ASN A 467 3.46 19.61 -9.59
C ASN A 467 4.39 18.94 -10.61
N LEU A 468 3.99 17.77 -11.11
CA LEU A 468 4.69 17.05 -12.16
C LEU A 468 5.03 17.95 -13.35
N GLN A 469 6.28 17.90 -13.82
CA GLN A 469 6.71 18.55 -15.05
C GLN A 469 6.84 17.51 -16.15
N MET A 470 6.34 17.86 -17.35
CA MET A 470 6.40 16.98 -18.52
C MET A 470 6.84 17.73 -19.77
N THR A 471 7.57 17.04 -20.64
CA THR A 471 8.03 17.57 -21.92
C THR A 471 8.14 16.47 -22.97
N ASP A 472 8.01 16.85 -24.24
CA ASP A 472 8.39 16.02 -25.40
C ASP A 472 9.72 16.49 -26.04
N ASP A 473 10.35 17.53 -25.47
CA ASP A 473 11.64 18.04 -25.90
C ASP A 473 12.77 17.45 -25.03
N GLY A 474 13.48 16.47 -25.58
CA GLY A 474 14.60 15.83 -24.91
C GLY A 474 15.78 16.76 -24.59
N ASN A 475 15.87 17.97 -25.18
CA ASN A 475 16.94 18.91 -24.86
C ASN A 475 16.76 19.52 -23.45
N GLN A 476 15.55 19.52 -22.91
CA GLN A 476 15.29 20.03 -21.56
C GLN A 476 16.00 19.20 -20.47
N ILE A 477 16.32 17.94 -20.74
CA ILE A 477 17.06 17.07 -19.80
C ILE A 477 18.41 17.69 -19.41
N LYS A 478 19.09 18.32 -20.38
CA LYS A 478 20.45 18.86 -20.19
C LYS A 478 20.49 20.10 -19.28
N ASN A 479 19.36 20.76 -19.11
CA ASN A 479 19.27 22.07 -18.49
C ASN A 479 18.50 22.06 -17.13
N LYS A 480 18.03 20.89 -16.71
CA LYS A 480 17.25 20.77 -15.46
C LYS A 480 17.92 19.82 -14.50
N ASP A 481 18.08 20.28 -13.27
CA ASP A 481 18.40 19.44 -12.14
C ASP A 481 17.09 18.82 -11.62
N ALA A 482 16.81 17.59 -12.03
CA ALA A 482 15.57 16.89 -11.71
C ALA A 482 15.76 15.39 -11.83
N ASP A 483 14.96 14.63 -11.08
CA ASP A 483 14.81 13.19 -11.29
C ASP A 483 14.10 12.94 -12.63
N LEU A 484 14.71 12.15 -13.52
CA LEU A 484 14.24 11.96 -14.89
C LEU A 484 13.49 10.67 -15.07
N LEU A 485 12.28 10.73 -15.61
CA LEU A 485 11.50 9.57 -16.02
C LEU A 485 11.26 9.62 -17.53
N LEU A 486 11.87 8.71 -18.26
CA LEU A 486 11.72 8.61 -19.72
C LEU A 486 10.71 7.52 -20.07
N ILE A 487 9.65 7.85 -20.80
CA ILE A 487 8.63 6.91 -21.27
C ILE A 487 8.70 6.76 -22.79
N GLY A 488 8.79 5.55 -23.25
CA GLY A 488 8.86 5.24 -24.67
C GLY A 488 10.27 5.15 -25.23
N ALA A 489 10.47 5.50 -26.50
CA ALA A 489 11.78 5.45 -27.11
C ALA A 489 12.66 6.64 -26.67
N ILE A 490 13.97 6.46 -26.70
CA ILE A 490 14.91 7.54 -26.44
C ILE A 490 14.64 8.68 -27.44
N PRO A 491 14.46 9.92 -26.96
CA PRO A 491 14.20 11.07 -27.81
C PRO A 491 15.28 11.22 -28.91
N SER A 492 14.87 11.61 -30.11
CA SER A 492 15.80 11.76 -31.25
C SER A 492 16.93 12.74 -30.97
N SER A 493 16.67 13.77 -30.17
CA SER A 493 17.66 14.76 -29.71
C SER A 493 18.76 14.18 -28.81
N LEU A 494 18.55 13.00 -28.26
CA LEU A 494 19.50 12.30 -27.39
C LEU A 494 20.14 11.09 -28.07
N LYS A 495 19.68 10.67 -29.27
CA LYS A 495 20.20 9.50 -29.98
C LYS A 495 21.68 9.61 -30.37
N ASP A 496 22.12 10.82 -30.65
CA ASP A 496 23.50 11.10 -31.05
C ASP A 496 24.39 11.50 -29.85
N ASP A 497 23.84 11.52 -28.65
CA ASP A 497 24.60 11.80 -27.44
C ASP A 497 25.45 10.59 -27.04
N THR A 498 26.78 10.75 -27.08
CA THR A 498 27.72 9.66 -26.80
C THR A 498 27.60 9.11 -25.39
N LYS A 499 27.25 9.94 -24.40
CA LYS A 499 27.08 9.51 -23.01
C LYS A 499 25.85 8.62 -22.85
N ILE A 500 24.73 9.00 -23.46
CA ILE A 500 23.48 8.22 -23.45
C ILE A 500 23.64 6.94 -24.24
N ASN A 501 24.27 6.99 -25.42
CA ASN A 501 24.48 5.80 -26.24
C ASN A 501 25.36 4.77 -25.54
N LEU A 502 26.43 5.18 -24.86
CA LEU A 502 27.26 4.30 -24.04
C LEU A 502 26.47 3.63 -22.91
N LEU A 503 25.60 4.37 -22.24
CA LEU A 503 24.75 3.84 -21.19
C LEU A 503 23.74 2.81 -21.73
N VAL A 504 23.12 3.12 -22.86
CA VAL A 504 22.15 2.20 -23.51
C VAL A 504 22.85 0.95 -24.01
N GLU A 505 24.01 1.06 -24.65
CA GLU A 505 24.79 -0.08 -25.08
C GLU A 505 25.28 -0.92 -23.88
N ALA A 506 25.79 -0.28 -22.85
CA ALA A 506 26.15 -0.97 -21.62
C ALA A 506 24.95 -1.72 -21.02
N THR A 507 23.75 -1.14 -21.06
CA THR A 507 22.54 -1.75 -20.50
C THR A 507 22.02 -2.89 -21.36
N LYS A 508 22.09 -2.79 -22.69
CA LYS A 508 21.75 -3.89 -23.60
C LYS A 508 22.59 -5.13 -23.36
N SER A 509 23.85 -4.94 -22.93
CA SER A 509 24.76 -6.05 -22.62
C SER A 509 24.48 -6.72 -21.27
N TRP A 510 23.62 -6.16 -20.41
CA TRP A 510 23.35 -6.63 -19.04
C TRP A 510 22.04 -7.40 -18.89
N VAL A 511 21.22 -7.53 -19.92
CA VAL A 511 19.94 -8.24 -19.83
C VAL A 511 20.16 -9.75 -19.98
N LYS A 512 20.99 -10.32 -19.13
CA LYS A 512 20.88 -11.71 -18.73
C LYS A 512 20.75 -11.76 -17.22
N MET A 513 19.65 -12.32 -16.73
CA MET A 513 19.70 -12.90 -15.41
C MET A 513 20.81 -13.97 -15.42
N PRO A 514 21.91 -13.80 -14.69
CA PRO A 514 22.79 -14.90 -14.47
C PRO A 514 21.98 -15.94 -13.71
N MET A 515 21.85 -17.13 -14.24
CA MET A 515 21.58 -18.28 -13.40
C MET A 515 22.71 -18.27 -12.38
N ARG A 516 22.39 -17.92 -11.14
CA ARG A 516 23.35 -17.96 -10.06
C ARG A 516 23.68 -19.42 -9.78
N HIS A 517 24.72 -19.91 -10.40
CA HIS A 517 25.48 -20.97 -9.80
C HIS A 517 26.20 -20.32 -8.61
N TYR A 518 25.70 -20.58 -7.42
CA TYR A 518 26.46 -20.29 -6.21
C TYR A 518 27.63 -21.26 -6.15
N ASP A 519 28.75 -20.87 -6.71
CA ASP A 519 30.01 -21.48 -6.34
C ASP A 519 30.42 -20.88 -5.01
N LEU A 520 30.31 -21.66 -3.92
CA LEU A 520 30.68 -21.26 -2.58
C LEU A 520 32.14 -20.80 -2.48
N ALA A 521 33.00 -21.19 -3.42
CA ALA A 521 34.37 -20.74 -3.51
C ALA A 521 34.53 -19.27 -3.96
N SER A 522 33.50 -18.65 -4.54
CA SER A 522 33.55 -17.26 -5.01
C SER A 522 33.10 -16.24 -3.95
N ILE A 523 32.76 -16.69 -2.74
CA ILE A 523 32.32 -15.82 -1.63
C ILE A 523 33.49 -15.28 -0.80
N TYR A 524 34.72 -15.73 -1.03
CA TYR A 524 35.91 -15.29 -0.32
C TYR A 524 36.64 -14.14 -1.01
N PRO A 525 37.03 -13.10 -0.27
CA PRO A 525 37.33 -11.77 -0.78
C PRO A 525 38.79 -11.55 -1.18
N ASP A 526 39.49 -12.51 -1.70
CA ASP A 526 40.89 -12.31 -2.14
C ASP A 526 41.03 -11.86 -3.59
N ASP A 527 39.95 -11.64 -4.31
CA ASP A 527 40.02 -11.18 -5.67
C ASP A 527 39.29 -9.86 -5.86
N GLU A 528 40.01 -8.94 -6.47
CA GLU A 528 39.52 -7.69 -7.05
C GLU A 528 38.13 -7.87 -7.67
N ALA A 529 37.25 -6.89 -7.44
CA ALA A 529 35.89 -6.87 -7.93
C ALA A 529 35.79 -7.48 -9.35
N ARG A 530 35.40 -8.74 -9.43
CA ARG A 530 35.17 -9.39 -10.71
C ARG A 530 33.95 -8.76 -11.33
N THR A 531 34.17 -7.85 -12.26
CA THR A 531 33.15 -7.50 -13.25
C THR A 531 32.66 -8.81 -13.87
N PRO A 532 31.36 -9.10 -13.84
CA PRO A 532 30.85 -10.33 -14.44
C PRO A 532 31.20 -10.34 -15.94
N ASN A 533 32.07 -11.25 -16.35
CA ASN A 533 32.53 -11.44 -17.72
C ASN A 533 31.49 -12.11 -18.64
N THR A 534 30.22 -12.07 -18.30
CA THR A 534 29.15 -12.60 -19.12
C THR A 534 28.50 -11.50 -19.92
N ARG A 535 29.00 -11.26 -21.12
CA ARG A 535 28.28 -10.54 -22.16
C ARG A 535 27.13 -11.41 -22.66
N THR A 536 25.92 -10.91 -22.58
CA THR A 536 24.77 -11.56 -23.20
C THR A 536 24.15 -10.62 -24.18
N ASP A 537 24.19 -11.00 -25.42
CA ASP A 537 23.44 -10.32 -26.47
C ASP A 537 22.03 -10.90 -26.50
N ILE A 538 21.03 -10.06 -26.22
CA ILE A 538 19.64 -10.41 -26.45
C ILE A 538 19.29 -10.00 -27.86
N THR A 539 19.10 -10.99 -28.71
CA THR A 539 18.49 -10.79 -30.02
C THR A 539 17.01 -11.13 -29.90
N SER A 540 16.14 -10.15 -30.06
CA SER A 540 14.70 -10.35 -30.15
C SER A 540 14.29 -10.27 -31.61
N SER A 541 13.54 -11.26 -32.08
CA SER A 541 12.87 -11.23 -33.39
C SER A 541 11.55 -10.47 -33.39
N GLY A 542 11.14 -9.88 -32.25
CA GLY A 542 9.89 -9.16 -32.07
C GLY A 542 10.05 -7.88 -31.23
N PRO A 543 8.96 -7.18 -30.96
CA PRO A 543 8.99 -5.97 -30.14
C PRO A 543 9.49 -6.28 -28.72
N MET A 544 10.41 -5.45 -28.24
CA MET A 544 11.00 -5.57 -26.91
C MET A 544 10.74 -4.30 -26.11
N ALA A 545 10.41 -4.47 -24.84
CA ALA A 545 10.35 -3.39 -23.87
C ALA A 545 11.28 -3.70 -22.69
N ALA A 546 11.94 -2.67 -22.16
CA ALA A 546 12.84 -2.79 -21.02
C ALA A 546 12.61 -1.63 -20.04
N VAL A 547 12.81 -1.90 -18.75
CA VAL A 547 12.91 -0.88 -17.70
C VAL A 547 14.37 -0.79 -17.30
N ILE A 548 14.93 0.40 -17.42
CA ILE A 548 16.36 0.63 -17.26
C ILE A 548 16.55 1.80 -16.29
N GLY A 549 17.38 1.62 -15.27
CA GLY A 549 17.81 2.69 -14.38
C GLY A 549 19.28 3.04 -14.64
N PHE A 550 19.59 4.32 -14.69
CA PHE A 550 20.96 4.82 -14.80
C PHE A 550 21.09 6.22 -14.20
N GLN A 551 22.30 6.59 -13.81
CA GLN A 551 22.60 7.94 -13.35
C GLN A 551 22.62 8.90 -14.53
N SER A 552 22.02 10.09 -14.36
CA SER A 552 22.04 11.11 -15.40
C SER A 552 23.48 11.49 -15.75
N PRO A 553 23.86 11.53 -17.04
CA PRO A 553 25.20 11.98 -17.45
C PRO A 553 25.35 13.50 -17.39
N TYR A 554 24.31 14.24 -17.08
CA TYR A 554 24.29 15.72 -17.11
C TYR A 554 24.27 16.35 -15.73
N ASN A 555 23.87 15.62 -14.72
CA ASN A 555 23.76 16.11 -13.34
C ASN A 555 24.71 15.30 -12.46
N ASP A 556 25.56 15.98 -11.70
CA ASP A 556 26.58 15.37 -10.84
C ASP A 556 26.03 14.94 -9.48
N GLN A 557 24.71 14.98 -9.26
CA GLN A 557 24.07 14.63 -8.00
C GLN A 557 23.38 13.27 -8.01
#